data_5c56c41bcc73510a478c08d062cf7bbf
#
_entry.id   5c56c41bcc73510a478c08d062cf7bbf
#
_cell.length_a   1.000
_cell.length_b   1.000
_cell.length_c   1.000
_cell.angle_alpha   90.00
_cell.angle_beta   90.00
_cell.angle_gamma   90.00
#
_symmetry.space_group_name_H-M   'P 1'
#
loop_
_entity.id
_entity.type
_entity.pdbx_description
1 polymer ?
#
loop_
_entity_poly.entity_id
_entity_poly.type
_entity_poly.pdbx_seq_one_letter_code
_entity_poly.pdbx_strand_id
1 'polypeptide(L)'
;VLMRQGQPVYVMGASGSGKDSLLQALRPRLRGVPVAFARRYITRPLSAKGERHIAVSPERFAAMAASGEFMMDWRSHGLRYGIGKGVETTLAHGGVVLMNGSREYLPEALRRFPSLVPVLVEVDASVLRARLLARGREQGGDIEERIARASMPAEYPDGVLRIDNSGELAESTAAFYRMVARLIEEKTDFRQ
;
A
#
# COMPACT_ATOMS: atom_id res chain seq x y z
N VAL A 1 3.10 29.21 -13.36
CA VAL A 1 3.48 28.45 -12.14
C VAL A 1 3.13 26.99 -12.42
N LEU A 2 4.13 26.15 -12.70
CA LEU A 2 3.96 24.71 -12.84
C LEU A 2 3.46 24.19 -11.48
N MET A 3 2.20 23.75 -11.43
CA MET A 3 1.64 23.13 -10.24
C MET A 3 2.40 21.82 -10.00
N ARG A 4 3.02 21.72 -8.84
CA ARG A 4 3.77 20.52 -8.43
C ARG A 4 2.81 19.36 -8.27
N GLN A 5 2.96 18.36 -9.10
CA GLN A 5 2.26 17.09 -8.86
C GLN A 5 2.96 16.36 -7.71
N GLY A 6 2.20 16.03 -6.66
CA GLY A 6 2.65 15.21 -5.55
C GLY A 6 3.01 13.80 -6.01
N GLN A 7 3.57 13.01 -5.10
CA GLN A 7 4.05 11.68 -5.40
C GLN A 7 3.12 10.61 -4.80
N PRO A 8 2.33 9.92 -5.61
CA PRO A 8 1.63 8.72 -5.16
C PRO A 8 2.62 7.56 -5.04
N VAL A 9 2.66 6.91 -3.88
CA VAL A 9 3.50 5.74 -3.57
C VAL A 9 2.59 4.55 -3.30
N TYR A 10 2.70 3.53 -4.12
CA TYR A 10 1.81 2.36 -4.12
C TYR A 10 2.50 1.16 -3.49
N VAL A 11 2.17 0.86 -2.24
CA VAL A 11 2.79 -0.20 -1.45
C VAL A 11 2.04 -1.50 -1.66
N MET A 12 2.70 -2.47 -2.25
CA MET A 12 2.12 -3.79 -2.55
C MET A 12 2.99 -4.94 -2.01
N GLY A 13 2.48 -6.14 -2.04
CA GLY A 13 3.17 -7.35 -1.58
C GLY A 13 2.18 -8.41 -1.15
N ALA A 14 2.66 -9.61 -0.87
CA ALA A 14 1.83 -10.75 -0.48
C ALA A 14 0.98 -10.46 0.77
N SER A 15 -0.13 -11.17 0.91
CA SER A 15 -0.87 -11.19 2.17
C SER A 15 0.02 -11.79 3.25
N GLY A 16 0.22 -11.06 4.36
CA GLY A 16 1.16 -11.48 5.41
C GLY A 16 2.57 -10.91 5.31
N SER A 17 2.93 -10.20 4.23
CA SER A 17 4.26 -9.57 4.09
C SER A 17 4.54 -8.43 5.08
N GLY A 18 3.54 -8.00 5.87
CA GLY A 18 3.72 -6.98 6.90
C GLY A 18 3.55 -5.53 6.44
N LYS A 19 2.97 -5.28 5.25
CA LYS A 19 2.71 -3.94 4.73
C LYS A 19 2.04 -2.98 5.71
N ASP A 20 0.98 -3.45 6.39
CA ASP A 20 0.24 -2.62 7.33
C ASP A 20 1.08 -2.27 8.57
N SER A 21 1.87 -3.22 9.08
CA SER A 21 2.80 -3.00 10.19
C SER A 21 3.89 -2.01 9.82
N LEU A 22 4.46 -2.13 8.62
CA LEU A 22 5.44 -1.18 8.08
C LEU A 22 4.87 0.22 7.96
N LEU A 23 3.70 0.37 7.34
CA LEU A 23 3.04 1.67 7.19
C LEU A 23 2.67 2.29 8.55
N GLN A 24 2.28 1.47 9.53
CA GLN A 24 2.01 1.95 10.89
C GLN A 24 3.29 2.41 11.60
N ALA A 25 4.37 1.63 11.51
CA ALA A 25 5.66 1.97 12.10
C ALA A 25 6.30 3.21 11.47
N LEU A 26 6.01 3.47 10.19
CA LEU A 26 6.51 4.63 9.45
C LEU A 26 5.80 5.94 9.86
N ARG A 27 4.52 5.89 10.25
CA ARG A 27 3.72 7.08 10.59
C ARG A 27 4.38 8.05 11.59
N PRO A 28 4.86 7.60 12.75
CA PRO A 28 5.48 8.52 13.72
C PRO A 28 6.76 9.16 13.20
N ARG A 29 7.50 8.48 12.32
CA ARG A 29 8.74 8.97 11.72
C ARG A 29 8.52 10.04 10.65
N LEU A 30 7.34 10.12 10.06
CA LEU A 30 6.97 11.08 9.01
C LEU A 30 6.06 12.21 9.54
N ARG A 31 6.02 12.43 10.85
CA ARG A 31 5.31 13.59 11.42
C ARG A 31 5.99 14.89 11.03
N GLY A 32 5.20 15.87 10.63
CA GLY A 32 5.70 17.20 10.27
C GLY A 32 6.25 17.32 8.83
N VAL A 33 6.22 16.22 8.06
CA VAL A 33 6.55 16.26 6.63
C VAL A 33 5.27 16.14 5.78
N PRO A 34 5.26 16.60 4.51
CA PRO A 34 4.07 16.61 3.66
C PRO A 34 3.75 15.21 3.12
N VAL A 35 3.45 14.29 4.03
CA VAL A 35 3.10 12.89 3.72
C VAL A 35 1.73 12.54 4.27
N ALA A 36 0.86 12.01 3.43
CA ALA A 36 -0.41 11.42 3.82
C ALA A 36 -0.39 9.89 3.67
N PHE A 37 -1.12 9.21 4.55
CA PHE A 37 -1.34 7.77 4.49
C PHE A 37 -2.79 7.52 4.11
N ALA A 38 -3.02 7.03 2.92
CA ALA A 38 -4.35 6.70 2.45
C ALA A 38 -4.98 5.59 3.28
N ARG A 39 -6.23 5.79 3.72
CA ARG A 39 -7.03 4.72 4.30
C ARG A 39 -7.81 4.03 3.19
N ARG A 40 -7.85 2.70 3.22
CA ARG A 40 -8.67 1.92 2.30
C ARG A 40 -10.11 1.83 2.81
N TYR A 41 -11.06 1.98 1.90
CA TYR A 41 -12.43 1.53 2.07
C TYR A 41 -12.50 0.07 1.65
N ILE A 42 -13.02 -0.81 2.47
CA ILE A 42 -13.10 -2.26 2.16
C ILE A 42 -14.47 -2.79 2.52
N THR A 43 -15.05 -3.62 1.66
CA THR A 43 -16.32 -4.33 1.90
C THR A 43 -16.12 -5.54 2.83
N ARG A 44 -15.38 -5.34 3.91
CA ARG A 44 -15.07 -6.32 4.94
C ARG A 44 -15.27 -5.69 6.32
N PRO A 45 -15.92 -6.38 7.26
CA PRO A 45 -16.03 -5.90 8.64
C PRO A 45 -14.66 -5.62 9.27
N LEU A 46 -14.62 -4.67 10.21
CA LEU A 46 -13.44 -4.43 11.01
C LEU A 46 -13.13 -5.66 11.85
N SER A 47 -11.85 -6.03 11.92
CA SER A 47 -11.40 -7.07 12.84
C SER A 47 -10.62 -6.45 13.99
N ALA A 48 -10.73 -7.03 15.20
CA ALA A 48 -10.04 -6.56 16.40
C ALA A 48 -8.50 -6.55 16.26
N LYS A 49 -7.98 -7.38 15.35
CA LYS A 49 -6.54 -7.47 15.06
C LYS A 49 -6.28 -7.12 13.59
N GLY A 50 -5.54 -6.08 13.30
CA GLY A 50 -4.97 -5.86 12.00
C GLY A 50 -5.24 -4.49 11.37
N GLU A 51 -5.52 -4.51 10.10
CA GLU A 51 -5.56 -3.36 9.22
C GLU A 51 -6.59 -2.30 9.63
N ARG A 52 -6.16 -1.05 9.68
CA ARG A 52 -7.03 0.11 9.91
C ARG A 52 -7.67 0.58 8.61
N HIS A 53 -8.64 -0.16 8.11
CA HIS A 53 -9.45 0.25 6.97
C HIS A 53 -10.76 0.90 7.41
N ILE A 54 -11.47 1.49 6.46
CA ILE A 54 -12.84 1.96 6.64
C ILE A 54 -13.74 0.83 6.12
N ALA A 55 -14.46 0.17 7.04
CA ALA A 55 -15.42 -0.86 6.66
C ALA A 55 -16.68 -0.22 6.09
N VAL A 56 -17.12 -0.70 4.94
CA VAL A 56 -18.34 -0.25 4.28
C VAL A 56 -19.13 -1.45 3.76
N SER A 57 -20.46 -1.32 3.67
CA SER A 57 -21.26 -2.36 3.02
C SER A 57 -21.02 -2.36 1.50
N PRO A 58 -21.29 -3.50 0.81
CA PRO A 58 -21.19 -3.56 -0.64
C PRO A 58 -22.04 -2.49 -1.35
N GLU A 59 -23.24 -2.20 -0.83
CA GLU A 59 -24.17 -1.20 -1.36
C GLU A 59 -23.61 0.22 -1.21
N ARG A 60 -23.09 0.54 -0.01
CA ARG A 60 -22.46 1.83 0.24
C ARG A 60 -21.21 2.00 -0.62
N PHE A 61 -20.39 0.97 -0.78
CA PHE A 61 -19.23 1.02 -1.67
C PHE A 61 -19.63 1.29 -3.12
N ALA A 62 -20.71 0.62 -3.61
CA ALA A 62 -21.21 0.82 -4.96
C ALA A 62 -21.70 2.26 -5.17
N ALA A 63 -22.43 2.83 -4.21
CA ALA A 63 -22.87 4.21 -4.25
C ALA A 63 -21.69 5.21 -4.29
N MET A 64 -20.66 4.99 -3.44
CA MET A 64 -19.45 5.83 -3.43
C MET A 64 -18.69 5.75 -4.76
N ALA A 65 -18.59 4.56 -5.36
CA ALA A 65 -17.94 4.37 -6.65
C ALA A 65 -18.72 5.10 -7.76
N ALA A 66 -20.05 4.98 -7.77
CA ALA A 66 -20.92 5.65 -8.75
C ALA A 66 -20.87 7.18 -8.63
N SER A 67 -20.76 7.72 -7.41
CA SER A 67 -20.60 9.16 -7.16
C SER A 67 -19.17 9.68 -7.35
N GLY A 68 -18.22 8.79 -7.75
CA GLY A 68 -16.84 9.16 -8.03
C GLY A 68 -16.04 9.59 -6.80
N GLU A 69 -16.35 9.06 -5.61
CA GLU A 69 -15.66 9.37 -4.37
C GLU A 69 -14.27 8.72 -4.26
N PHE A 70 -13.97 7.74 -5.11
CA PHE A 70 -12.69 7.05 -5.12
C PHE A 70 -11.71 7.64 -6.16
N MET A 71 -10.47 7.83 -5.74
CA MET A 71 -9.33 8.07 -6.62
C MET A 71 -8.96 6.78 -7.38
N MET A 72 -8.98 5.65 -6.67
CA MET A 72 -8.79 4.30 -7.20
C MET A 72 -9.76 3.33 -6.51
N ASP A 73 -10.29 2.37 -7.25
CA ASP A 73 -11.00 1.23 -6.67
C ASP A 73 -10.76 -0.04 -7.48
N TRP A 74 -10.79 -1.20 -6.81
CA TRP A 74 -10.55 -2.50 -7.43
C TRP A 74 -11.23 -3.63 -6.66
N ARG A 75 -11.25 -4.82 -7.26
CA ARG A 75 -11.68 -6.06 -6.63
C ARG A 75 -10.48 -6.96 -6.40
N SER A 76 -10.43 -7.63 -5.26
CA SER A 76 -9.45 -8.66 -4.96
C SER A 76 -10.02 -9.60 -3.89
N HIS A 77 -9.81 -10.92 -4.06
CA HIS A 77 -10.27 -11.94 -3.10
C HIS A 77 -11.75 -11.81 -2.67
N GLY A 78 -12.64 -11.54 -3.62
CA GLY A 78 -14.07 -11.41 -3.36
C GLY A 78 -14.51 -10.12 -2.65
N LEU A 79 -13.58 -9.23 -2.33
CA LEU A 79 -13.85 -7.95 -1.70
C LEU A 79 -13.62 -6.78 -2.66
N ARG A 80 -14.22 -5.63 -2.33
CA ARG A 80 -13.94 -4.35 -3.00
C ARG A 80 -13.06 -3.49 -2.11
N TYR A 81 -12.13 -2.78 -2.74
CA TYR A 81 -11.17 -1.89 -2.11
C TYR A 81 -11.21 -0.54 -2.81
N GLY A 82 -11.14 0.53 -2.06
CA GLY A 82 -11.11 1.89 -2.60
C GLY A 82 -10.18 2.81 -1.83
N ILE A 83 -9.52 3.70 -2.54
CA ILE A 83 -8.78 4.85 -2.00
C ILE A 83 -9.61 6.09 -2.28
N GLY A 84 -10.05 6.76 -1.22
CA GLY A 84 -10.88 7.97 -1.34
C GLY A 84 -10.10 9.16 -1.90
N LYS A 85 -10.80 10.06 -2.59
CA LYS A 85 -10.22 11.29 -3.17
C LYS A 85 -9.65 12.28 -2.16
N GLY A 86 -9.93 12.15 -0.88
CA GLY A 86 -9.38 13.05 0.15
C GLY A 86 -7.85 13.16 0.17
N VAL A 87 -7.14 12.20 -0.41
CA VAL A 87 -5.66 12.25 -0.55
C VAL A 87 -5.19 13.13 -1.72
N GLU A 88 -6.08 13.47 -2.66
CA GLU A 88 -5.74 14.31 -3.82
C GLU A 88 -5.31 15.72 -3.40
N THR A 89 -5.82 16.22 -2.29
CA THR A 89 -5.38 17.50 -1.72
C THR A 89 -3.88 17.49 -1.39
N THR A 90 -3.38 16.40 -0.76
CA THR A 90 -1.95 16.27 -0.48
C THR A 90 -1.13 16.22 -1.77
N LEU A 91 -1.60 15.47 -2.78
CA LEU A 91 -0.93 15.41 -4.09
C LEU A 91 -0.94 16.76 -4.80
N ALA A 92 -2.04 17.50 -4.75
CA ALA A 92 -2.15 18.83 -5.36
C ALA A 92 -1.18 19.85 -4.73
N HIS A 93 -0.84 19.68 -3.45
CA HIS A 93 0.15 20.50 -2.76
C HIS A 93 1.60 19.98 -2.86
N GLY A 94 1.83 19.00 -3.74
CA GLY A 94 3.18 18.45 -3.96
C GLY A 94 3.65 17.45 -2.92
N GLY A 95 2.77 16.99 -2.02
CA GLY A 95 3.09 16.01 -0.98
C GLY A 95 3.16 14.58 -1.48
N VAL A 96 3.60 13.69 -0.61
CA VAL A 96 3.66 12.24 -0.86
C VAL A 96 2.43 11.56 -0.28
N VAL A 97 1.81 10.64 -1.01
CA VAL A 97 0.70 9.82 -0.53
C VAL A 97 1.09 8.35 -0.55
N LEU A 98 1.18 7.74 0.62
CA LEU A 98 1.42 6.31 0.80
C LEU A 98 0.09 5.54 0.76
N MET A 99 -0.04 4.60 -0.17
CA MET A 99 -1.25 3.81 -0.40
C MET A 99 -0.93 2.32 -0.33
N ASN A 100 -1.73 1.55 0.40
CA ASN A 100 -1.63 0.10 0.38
C ASN A 100 -2.53 -0.44 -0.74
N GLY A 101 -1.94 -1.12 -1.72
CA GLY A 101 -2.61 -1.67 -2.89
C GLY A 101 -2.40 -3.17 -3.09
N SER A 102 -2.93 -3.70 -4.19
CA SER A 102 -2.72 -5.09 -4.60
C SER A 102 -1.76 -5.18 -5.78
N ARG A 103 -1.03 -6.30 -5.89
CA ARG A 103 -0.14 -6.57 -7.03
C ARG A 103 -0.91 -6.64 -8.35
N GLU A 104 -2.09 -7.25 -8.31
CA GLU A 104 -2.95 -7.47 -9.48
C GLU A 104 -3.49 -6.16 -10.09
N TYR A 105 -3.69 -5.13 -9.27
CA TYR A 105 -4.19 -3.84 -9.73
C TYR A 105 -3.07 -2.88 -10.18
N LEU A 106 -1.81 -3.21 -9.98
CA LEU A 106 -0.69 -2.34 -10.32
C LEU A 106 -0.69 -1.83 -11.77
N PRO A 107 -0.93 -2.67 -12.80
CA PRO A 107 -0.95 -2.20 -14.20
C PRO A 107 -1.99 -1.09 -14.42
N GLU A 108 -3.18 -1.24 -13.87
CA GLU A 108 -4.24 -0.23 -13.96
C GLU A 108 -3.90 1.03 -13.16
N ALA A 109 -3.30 0.87 -11.98
CA ALA A 109 -2.85 2.00 -11.16
C ALA A 109 -1.80 2.84 -11.91
N LEU A 110 -0.83 2.22 -12.56
CA LEU A 110 0.19 2.89 -13.37
C LEU A 110 -0.41 3.56 -14.60
N ARG A 111 -1.37 2.92 -15.26
CA ARG A 111 -2.08 3.52 -16.41
C ARG A 111 -2.81 4.79 -16.00
N ARG A 112 -3.45 4.82 -14.84
CA ARG A 112 -4.21 5.98 -14.31
C ARG A 112 -3.29 7.06 -13.72
N PHE A 113 -2.19 6.66 -13.12
CA PHE A 113 -1.24 7.53 -12.44
C PHE A 113 0.19 7.22 -12.91
N PRO A 114 0.61 7.72 -14.07
CA PRO A 114 1.94 7.43 -14.64
C PRO A 114 3.13 7.84 -13.73
N SER A 115 2.91 8.80 -12.82
CA SER A 115 3.92 9.23 -11.83
C SER A 115 3.93 8.37 -10.56
N LEU A 116 3.08 7.33 -10.47
CA LEU A 116 3.00 6.47 -9.31
C LEU A 116 4.31 5.69 -9.12
N VAL A 117 4.85 5.71 -7.90
CA VAL A 117 6.01 4.91 -7.51
C VAL A 117 5.54 3.60 -6.86
N PRO A 118 5.71 2.46 -7.51
CA PRO A 118 5.38 1.18 -6.93
C PRO A 118 6.47 0.72 -5.96
N VAL A 119 6.07 0.26 -4.78
CA VAL A 119 6.95 -0.31 -3.75
C VAL A 119 6.47 -1.73 -3.43
N LEU A 120 7.32 -2.71 -3.67
CA LEU A 120 7.08 -4.11 -3.34
C LEU A 120 7.68 -4.44 -1.98
N VAL A 121 6.84 -4.85 -1.05
CA VAL A 121 7.27 -5.41 0.24
C VAL A 121 7.42 -6.91 0.08
N GLU A 122 8.66 -7.37 0.13
CA GLU A 122 9.06 -8.76 0.04
C GLU A 122 9.27 -9.37 1.42
N VAL A 123 9.15 -10.68 1.49
CA VAL A 123 9.40 -11.44 2.71
C VAL A 123 9.75 -12.88 2.33
N ASP A 124 10.70 -13.48 3.01
CA ASP A 124 11.08 -14.88 2.83
C ASP A 124 9.89 -15.81 3.09
N ALA A 125 9.79 -16.88 2.31
CA ALA A 125 8.70 -17.86 2.42
C ALA A 125 8.59 -18.48 3.82
N SER A 126 9.71 -18.75 4.49
CA SER A 126 9.76 -19.27 5.87
C SER A 126 9.18 -18.28 6.88
N VAL A 127 9.53 -17.00 6.74
CA VAL A 127 9.04 -15.91 7.60
C VAL A 127 7.55 -15.66 7.33
N LEU A 128 7.13 -15.68 6.06
CA LEU A 128 5.73 -15.56 5.68
C LEU A 128 4.89 -16.67 6.30
N ARG A 129 5.37 -17.92 6.21
CA ARG A 129 4.73 -19.09 6.83
C ARG A 129 4.54 -18.89 8.33
N ALA A 130 5.60 -18.53 9.03
CA ALA A 130 5.56 -18.29 10.48
C ALA A 130 4.54 -17.20 10.85
N ARG A 131 4.50 -16.10 10.09
CA ARG A 131 3.54 -15.00 10.31
C ARG A 131 2.10 -15.40 10.04
N LEU A 132 1.84 -16.21 9.01
CA LEU A 132 0.49 -16.72 8.70
C LEU A 132 0.00 -17.67 9.79
N LEU A 133 0.85 -18.59 10.25
CA LEU A 133 0.55 -19.50 11.36
C LEU A 133 0.24 -18.74 12.65
N ALA A 134 1.06 -17.76 13.01
CA ALA A 134 0.88 -16.95 14.22
C ALA A 134 -0.42 -16.13 14.21
N ARG A 135 -0.97 -15.78 13.03
CA ARG A 135 -2.27 -15.10 12.92
C ARG A 135 -3.46 -15.97 13.27
N GLY A 136 -3.36 -17.28 13.09
CA GLY A 136 -4.38 -18.26 13.46
C GLY A 136 -5.73 -18.08 12.75
N ARG A 137 -5.75 -17.48 11.56
CA ARG A 137 -6.97 -17.20 10.78
C ARG A 137 -7.21 -18.21 9.67
N GLU A 138 -6.21 -18.99 9.34
CA GLU A 138 -6.18 -19.88 8.20
C GLU A 138 -6.08 -21.34 8.64
N GLN A 139 -6.73 -22.22 7.91
CA GLN A 139 -6.52 -23.66 8.03
C GLN A 139 -5.29 -24.06 7.17
N GLY A 140 -4.62 -25.15 7.53
CA GLY A 140 -3.29 -25.50 6.97
C GLY A 140 -3.17 -25.45 5.45
N GLY A 141 -4.20 -25.88 4.69
CA GLY A 141 -4.21 -25.82 3.22
C GLY A 141 -4.16 -24.40 2.65
N ASP A 142 -4.81 -23.44 3.31
CA ASP A 142 -4.85 -22.05 2.87
C ASP A 142 -3.47 -21.36 2.99
N ILE A 143 -2.65 -21.81 3.94
CA ILE A 143 -1.31 -21.24 4.15
C ILE A 143 -0.39 -21.61 3.00
N GLU A 144 -0.38 -22.88 2.60
CA GLU A 144 0.46 -23.37 1.49
C GLU A 144 0.09 -22.68 0.18
N GLU A 145 -1.19 -22.54 -0.10
CA GLU A 145 -1.68 -21.85 -1.29
C GLU A 145 -1.26 -20.36 -1.30
N ARG A 146 -1.28 -19.70 -0.14
CA ARG A 146 -0.83 -18.30 -0.02
C ARG A 146 0.68 -18.17 -0.19
N ILE A 147 1.46 -19.10 0.35
CA ILE A 147 2.90 -19.13 0.16
C ILE A 147 3.22 -19.37 -1.31
N ALA A 148 2.57 -20.35 -1.94
CA ALA A 148 2.74 -20.62 -3.36
C ALA A 148 2.43 -19.39 -4.21
N ARG A 149 1.31 -18.71 -3.96
CA ARG A 149 0.96 -17.44 -4.63
C ARG A 149 1.96 -16.30 -4.36
N ALA A 150 2.51 -16.23 -3.15
CA ALA A 150 3.51 -15.23 -2.81
C ALA A 150 4.84 -15.47 -3.53
N SER A 151 5.19 -16.74 -3.73
CA SER A 151 6.43 -17.19 -4.38
C SER A 151 6.32 -17.29 -5.90
N MET A 152 5.12 -17.13 -6.48
CA MET A 152 4.98 -17.13 -7.94
C MET A 152 5.80 -16.00 -8.54
N PRO A 153 6.62 -16.31 -9.57
CA PRO A 153 7.31 -15.27 -10.33
C PRO A 153 6.28 -14.25 -10.84
N ALA A 154 6.49 -13.00 -10.54
CA ALA A 154 5.69 -11.92 -11.08
C ALA A 154 6.63 -10.96 -11.78
N GLU A 155 6.33 -10.67 -13.03
CA GLU A 155 7.01 -9.61 -13.76
C GLU A 155 6.47 -8.27 -13.26
N TYR A 156 7.38 -7.42 -12.88
CA TYR A 156 7.08 -6.06 -12.49
C TYR A 156 7.73 -5.09 -13.47
N PRO A 157 7.10 -3.96 -13.76
CA PRO A 157 7.71 -2.95 -14.61
C PRO A 157 9.01 -2.43 -13.99
N ASP A 158 9.86 -1.87 -14.85
CA ASP A 158 11.06 -1.19 -14.38
C ASP A 158 10.73 -0.07 -13.39
N GLY A 159 11.62 0.16 -12.43
CA GLY A 159 11.42 1.20 -11.42
C GLY A 159 10.61 0.79 -10.18
N VAL A 160 10.23 -0.49 -10.05
CA VAL A 160 9.64 -0.98 -8.79
C VAL A 160 10.71 -0.98 -7.69
N LEU A 161 10.45 -0.19 -6.66
CA LEU A 161 11.28 -0.18 -5.45
C LEU A 161 10.96 -1.38 -4.56
N ARG A 162 11.96 -1.92 -3.87
CA ARG A 162 11.80 -3.14 -3.07
C ARG A 162 12.19 -2.88 -1.62
N ILE A 163 11.38 -3.39 -0.70
CA ILE A 163 11.65 -3.41 0.74
C ILE A 163 11.62 -4.85 1.21
N ASP A 164 12.75 -5.35 1.64
CA ASP A 164 12.82 -6.62 2.35
C ASP A 164 12.28 -6.44 3.78
N ASN A 165 11.29 -7.23 4.13
CA ASN A 165 10.66 -7.26 5.45
C ASN A 165 10.77 -8.66 6.09
N SER A 166 11.83 -9.39 5.77
CA SER A 166 12.10 -10.72 6.34
C SER A 166 12.70 -10.64 7.75
N GLY A 167 13.47 -9.58 8.03
CA GLY A 167 14.13 -9.33 9.30
C GLY A 167 13.27 -8.51 10.29
N GLU A 168 13.97 -7.74 11.11
CA GLU A 168 13.37 -6.88 12.12
C GLU A 168 12.58 -5.72 11.51
N LEU A 169 11.37 -5.50 12.03
CA LEU A 169 10.49 -4.43 11.55
C LEU A 169 11.15 -3.04 11.62
N ALA A 170 12.01 -2.82 12.60
CA ALA A 170 12.71 -1.55 12.76
C ALA A 170 13.66 -1.26 11.60
N GLU A 171 14.35 -2.27 11.07
CA GLU A 171 15.28 -2.17 9.95
C GLU A 171 14.54 -1.89 8.64
N SER A 172 13.50 -2.67 8.37
CA SER A 172 12.63 -2.48 7.19
C SER A 172 11.95 -1.11 7.22
N THR A 173 11.52 -0.65 8.41
CA THR A 173 10.95 0.69 8.60
C THR A 173 11.99 1.78 8.33
N ALA A 174 13.24 1.60 8.77
CA ALA A 174 14.31 2.56 8.50
C ALA A 174 14.66 2.63 7.01
N ALA A 175 14.68 1.49 6.31
CA ALA A 175 14.88 1.43 4.87
C ALA A 175 13.75 2.16 4.12
N PHE A 176 12.51 1.91 4.51
CA PHE A 176 11.36 2.56 3.89
C PHE A 176 11.32 4.07 4.18
N TYR A 177 11.67 4.49 5.39
CA TYR A 177 11.80 5.91 5.72
C TYR A 177 12.80 6.62 4.80
N ARG A 178 14.01 6.06 4.61
CA ARG A 178 15.02 6.63 3.71
C ARG A 178 14.51 6.73 2.27
N MET A 179 13.78 5.73 1.80
CA MET A 179 13.16 5.76 0.48
C MET A 179 12.16 6.92 0.33
N VAL A 180 11.26 7.08 1.30
CA VAL A 180 10.26 8.16 1.29
C VAL A 180 10.94 9.53 1.42
N ALA A 181 11.96 9.65 2.27
CA ALA A 181 12.73 10.89 2.43
C ALA A 181 13.36 11.34 1.11
N ARG A 182 13.97 10.43 0.36
CA ARG A 182 14.52 10.71 -0.98
C ARG A 182 13.45 11.23 -1.94
N LEU A 183 12.28 10.59 -1.99
CA LEU A 183 11.18 11.04 -2.84
C LEU A 183 10.69 12.45 -2.50
N ILE A 184 10.79 12.85 -1.22
CA ILE A 184 10.47 14.20 -0.79
C ILE A 184 11.57 15.20 -1.20
N GLU A 185 12.85 14.83 -1.00
CA GLU A 185 14.02 15.64 -1.35
C GLU A 185 14.09 15.91 -2.85
N GLU A 186 13.99 14.88 -3.69
CA GLU A 186 13.96 15.00 -5.15
C GLU A 186 12.88 15.98 -5.64
N LYS A 187 11.76 16.07 -4.93
CA LYS A 187 10.71 17.06 -5.20
C LYS A 187 11.08 18.46 -4.70
N THR A 188 12.04 18.58 -3.81
CA THR A 188 12.47 19.87 -3.23
C THR A 188 13.62 20.50 -4.01
N ASP A 189 14.55 19.71 -4.54
CA ASP A 189 15.73 20.17 -5.27
C ASP A 189 15.44 20.81 -6.64
N PHE A 190 14.29 20.53 -7.25
CA PHE A 190 13.80 21.30 -8.40
C PHE A 190 13.37 22.75 -8.04
N ARG A 191 13.81 23.30 -6.90
CA ARG A 191 13.51 24.68 -6.43
C ARG A 191 14.58 25.72 -6.79
N GLN A 192 15.66 25.33 -7.45
CA GLN A 192 16.70 26.28 -7.89
C GLN A 192 16.58 26.65 -9.36
#